data_c90a25473309534f9f12122ec7c5f7d5
#
_entry.id   c90a25473309534f9f12122ec7c5f7d5
#
_cell.length_a   1.000
_cell.length_b   1.000
_cell.length_c   1.000
_cell.angle_alpha   90.00
_cell.angle_beta   90.00
_cell.angle_gamma   90.00
#
_symmetry.space_group_name_H-M   'P 1'
#
loop_
_entity.id
_entity.type
_entity.pdbx_description
1 polymer ?
#
loop_
_entity_poly.entity_id
_entity_poly.type
_entity_poly.pdbx_seq_one_letter_code
_entity_poly.pdbx_strand_id
1 'polypeptide(L)'
;GKGWSTNFYQNHNWINMTGLAAAGYALQGEDEAAAQYIQEAKEDFARVFALMPEDGSNYEGATYWRYGGMWLFVYAHLLKVQEGEDWFQKSEYLKNTFYYRLYQSCADLKRQLNYGDCHDRYSSHTACVYYKAAAEYGDGYAQKLGNLVVDEFLMEEAQNSKVKPGILPEAVFEFLWYAPDVPEKELSDLPLVRYFDDLGLLTVRSSWKRDAKVLTIKCSPPGGIKQWREGWKIRNEEGIELFSLSHHHPDNLSYIFTRGSDYFTCEDGYNRNLMPDNHNVLLVDGLYTDAVDVNDAYMSSVRQRLVAGEPFCPEQYAGRVTKFQTEGSLVLYRGETAGVYPAKQEMQEVSRALITDGLRFWVFVDLLRSTQSHTYSLICNTDRRAQLDGQTAVYPLMGEELSYHVYSDRPVCQKQYQQQVESVMTTQEQDKKCRTEIQTLATCSSAPEKEQVFFECFTFSDDPVKVQHKGRSLFLGCGGCSYEVKVGYCDSASNTTPIQVVCQSKTKQEYSL
;
A
#
# COMPACT_ATOMS: atom_id res chain seq x y z
N GLY A 1 14.22 -25.36 12.74
CA GLY A 1 14.01 -23.92 12.76
C GLY A 1 14.55 -23.33 11.49
N LYS A 2 13.72 -23.23 10.45
CA LYS A 2 14.23 -22.82 9.14
C LYS A 2 13.43 -21.69 8.50
N GLY A 3 12.34 -21.24 9.13
CA GLY A 3 11.42 -20.33 8.49
C GLY A 3 12.05 -18.97 8.15
N TRP A 4 12.61 -18.25 9.12
CA TRP A 4 13.16 -16.92 8.90
C TRP A 4 14.48 -16.93 8.08
N SER A 5 15.34 -17.92 8.25
CA SER A 5 16.64 -17.99 7.59
C SER A 5 16.57 -18.32 6.10
N THR A 6 15.41 -18.70 5.59
CA THR A 6 15.19 -18.96 4.17
C THR A 6 14.16 -18.01 3.55
N ASN A 7 13.62 -17.09 4.33
CA ASN A 7 12.67 -16.09 3.83
C ASN A 7 13.39 -14.76 3.59
N PHE A 8 14.04 -14.65 2.46
CA PHE A 8 14.97 -13.58 2.10
C PHE A 8 14.34 -12.18 2.02
N TYR A 9 13.02 -12.06 1.94
CA TYR A 9 12.35 -10.75 1.88
C TYR A 9 11.50 -10.43 3.10
N GLN A 10 11.84 -11.03 4.25
CA GLN A 10 11.25 -10.68 5.54
C GLN A 10 12.23 -9.97 6.47
N ASN A 11 11.68 -9.05 7.25
CA ASN A 11 12.45 -8.29 8.25
C ASN A 11 13.24 -9.17 9.23
N HIS A 12 12.71 -10.32 9.66
CA HIS A 12 13.41 -11.25 10.56
C HIS A 12 14.71 -11.80 9.95
N ASN A 13 14.74 -12.05 8.64
CA ASN A 13 15.96 -12.46 7.96
C ASN A 13 16.98 -11.31 8.01
N TRP A 14 16.62 -10.11 7.57
CA TRP A 14 17.53 -8.96 7.48
C TRP A 14 18.14 -8.59 8.83
N ILE A 15 17.32 -8.55 9.90
CA ILE A 15 17.78 -8.24 11.26
C ILE A 15 18.78 -9.28 11.73
N ASN A 16 18.45 -10.56 11.65
CA ASN A 16 19.27 -11.63 12.19
C ASN A 16 20.58 -11.81 11.39
N MET A 17 20.52 -11.71 10.05
CA MET A 17 21.72 -11.84 9.22
C MET A 17 22.64 -10.63 9.34
N THR A 18 22.10 -9.41 9.55
CA THR A 18 22.93 -8.24 9.93
C THR A 18 23.62 -8.46 11.26
N GLY A 19 22.91 -9.01 12.26
CA GLY A 19 23.50 -9.37 13.55
C GLY A 19 24.60 -10.40 13.42
N LEU A 20 24.41 -11.43 12.57
CA LEU A 20 25.42 -12.45 12.29
C LEU A 20 26.67 -11.85 11.64
N ALA A 21 26.49 -10.99 10.62
CA ALA A 21 27.61 -10.29 9.99
C ALA A 21 28.39 -9.43 10.99
N ALA A 22 27.68 -8.64 11.79
CA ALA A 22 28.31 -7.77 12.80
C ALA A 22 29.11 -8.57 13.83
N ALA A 23 28.56 -9.72 14.30
CA ALA A 23 29.28 -10.63 15.20
C ALA A 23 30.51 -11.22 14.52
N GLY A 24 30.41 -11.65 13.25
CA GLY A 24 31.53 -12.16 12.48
C GLY A 24 32.69 -11.15 12.38
N TYR A 25 32.40 -9.90 12.00
CA TYR A 25 33.44 -8.87 11.91
C TYR A 25 34.02 -8.49 13.28
N ALA A 26 33.20 -8.48 14.33
CA ALA A 26 33.68 -8.16 15.69
C ALA A 26 34.61 -9.26 16.26
N LEU A 27 34.36 -10.52 15.89
CA LEU A 27 35.14 -11.68 16.36
C LEU A 27 36.29 -12.07 15.41
N GLN A 28 36.50 -11.33 14.35
CA GLN A 28 37.52 -11.63 13.36
C GLN A 28 38.93 -11.59 13.98
N GLY A 29 39.62 -12.72 13.89
CA GLY A 29 40.92 -12.91 14.53
C GLY A 29 40.86 -13.43 15.97
N GLU A 30 39.69 -13.54 16.59
CA GLU A 30 39.50 -14.09 17.95
C GLU A 30 38.74 -15.43 17.91
N ASP A 31 37.86 -15.63 16.95
CA ASP A 31 37.04 -16.86 16.79
C ASP A 31 37.19 -17.42 15.37
N GLU A 32 37.52 -18.73 15.26
CA GLU A 32 37.65 -19.41 13.97
C GLU A 32 36.34 -19.44 13.15
N ALA A 33 35.19 -19.40 13.82
CA ALA A 33 33.87 -19.37 13.18
C ALA A 33 33.52 -18.00 12.57
N ALA A 34 34.22 -16.93 12.90
CA ALA A 34 33.94 -15.57 12.44
C ALA A 34 33.86 -15.46 10.91
N ALA A 35 34.79 -16.12 10.20
CA ALA A 35 34.82 -16.12 8.74
C ALA A 35 33.58 -16.80 8.13
N GLN A 36 33.09 -17.87 8.77
CA GLN A 36 31.85 -18.54 8.35
C GLN A 36 30.63 -17.65 8.55
N TYR A 37 30.52 -16.93 9.68
CA TYR A 37 29.40 -16.02 9.93
C TYR A 37 29.33 -14.92 8.90
N ILE A 38 30.48 -14.33 8.53
CA ILE A 38 30.56 -13.31 7.48
C ILE A 38 30.12 -13.88 6.14
N GLN A 39 30.62 -15.05 5.77
CA GLN A 39 30.33 -15.67 4.49
C GLN A 39 28.84 -16.04 4.36
N GLU A 40 28.24 -16.65 5.38
CA GLU A 40 26.82 -16.99 5.41
C GLU A 40 25.93 -15.74 5.26
N ALA A 41 26.28 -14.63 5.96
CA ALA A 41 25.56 -13.37 5.83
C ALA A 41 25.70 -12.76 4.42
N LYS A 42 26.88 -12.84 3.81
CA LYS A 42 27.11 -12.34 2.43
C LYS A 42 26.29 -13.13 1.40
N GLU A 43 26.25 -14.44 1.50
CA GLU A 43 25.47 -15.30 0.61
C GLU A 43 23.97 -15.03 0.74
N ASP A 44 23.48 -14.83 1.97
CA ASP A 44 22.08 -14.50 2.23
C ASP A 44 21.72 -13.11 1.67
N PHE A 45 22.49 -12.08 2.00
CA PHE A 45 22.22 -10.73 1.52
C PHE A 45 22.38 -10.56 -0.01
N ALA A 46 23.19 -11.36 -0.66
CA ALA A 46 23.23 -11.39 -2.12
C ALA A 46 21.84 -11.79 -2.69
N ARG A 47 21.18 -12.76 -2.06
CA ARG A 47 19.80 -13.16 -2.42
C ARG A 47 18.78 -12.09 -2.03
N VAL A 48 18.90 -11.52 -0.82
CA VAL A 48 18.02 -10.43 -0.36
C VAL A 48 18.03 -9.28 -1.35
N PHE A 49 19.19 -8.73 -1.69
CA PHE A 49 19.26 -7.60 -2.63
C PHE A 49 18.83 -7.95 -4.05
N ALA A 50 19.01 -9.20 -4.49
CA ALA A 50 18.49 -9.66 -5.78
C ALA A 50 16.96 -9.69 -5.83
N LEU A 51 16.30 -9.88 -4.68
CA LEU A 51 14.83 -9.94 -4.56
C LEU A 51 14.18 -8.60 -4.25
N MET A 52 14.93 -7.58 -3.82
CA MET A 52 14.37 -6.25 -3.54
C MET A 52 13.93 -5.55 -4.82
N PRO A 53 12.75 -4.89 -4.83
CA PRO A 53 12.25 -4.18 -6.00
C PRO A 53 13.08 -2.92 -6.28
N GLU A 54 13.34 -2.65 -7.55
CA GLU A 54 14.18 -1.52 -7.98
C GLU A 54 13.54 -0.15 -7.73
N ASP A 55 12.21 -0.10 -7.68
CA ASP A 55 11.46 1.12 -7.37
C ASP A 55 11.50 1.54 -5.90
N GLY A 56 12.08 0.68 -5.04
CA GLY A 56 12.28 0.92 -3.61
C GLY A 56 11.05 0.64 -2.75
N SER A 57 9.96 0.12 -3.31
CA SER A 57 8.77 -0.22 -2.54
C SER A 57 8.99 -1.39 -1.57
N ASN A 58 8.18 -1.45 -0.52
CA ASN A 58 8.25 -2.52 0.48
C ASN A 58 6.85 -3.03 0.82
N TYR A 59 6.60 -4.31 0.57
CA TYR A 59 5.29 -4.93 0.77
C TYR A 59 4.85 -5.02 2.23
N GLU A 60 5.80 -5.02 3.18
CA GLU A 60 5.50 -5.07 4.61
C GLU A 60 4.91 -3.75 5.16
N GLY A 61 4.79 -2.71 4.32
CA GLY A 61 4.28 -1.40 4.73
C GLY A 61 5.32 -0.51 5.41
N ALA A 62 4.94 0.73 5.72
CA ALA A 62 5.87 1.74 6.22
C ALA A 62 6.45 1.44 7.61
N THR A 63 5.67 0.81 8.48
CA THR A 63 6.13 0.41 9.83
C THR A 63 7.25 -0.62 9.76
N TYR A 64 7.06 -1.67 8.97
CA TYR A 64 8.07 -2.72 8.83
C TYR A 64 9.22 -2.32 7.90
N TRP A 65 8.98 -1.41 6.96
CA TRP A 65 10.06 -0.73 6.25
C TRP A 65 11.03 -0.06 7.23
N ARG A 66 10.54 0.66 8.24
CA ARG A 66 11.38 1.20 9.30
C ARG A 66 12.06 0.08 10.09
N TYR A 67 11.28 -0.86 10.61
CA TYR A 67 11.75 -1.89 11.53
C TYR A 67 12.78 -2.83 10.89
N GLY A 68 12.50 -3.35 9.71
CA GLY A 68 13.35 -4.29 8.99
C GLY A 68 14.27 -3.61 7.97
N GLY A 69 13.75 -2.66 7.20
CA GLY A 69 14.50 -2.01 6.11
C GLY A 69 15.72 -1.23 6.57
N MET A 70 15.69 -0.67 7.78
CA MET A 70 16.86 -0.03 8.38
C MET A 70 18.09 -0.96 8.39
N TRP A 71 17.90 -2.25 8.64
CA TRP A 71 19.00 -3.22 8.75
C TRP A 71 19.65 -3.53 7.42
N LEU A 72 18.97 -3.32 6.31
CA LEU A 72 19.59 -3.38 4.98
C LEU A 72 20.63 -2.26 4.81
N PHE A 73 20.33 -1.07 5.32
CA PHE A 73 21.27 0.05 5.34
C PHE A 73 22.44 -0.19 6.31
N VAL A 74 22.17 -0.77 7.48
CA VAL A 74 23.21 -1.13 8.46
C VAL A 74 24.16 -2.16 7.86
N TYR A 75 23.63 -3.22 7.26
CA TYR A 75 24.45 -4.24 6.60
C TYR A 75 25.29 -3.66 5.44
N ALA A 76 24.66 -2.88 4.55
CA ALA A 76 25.35 -2.26 3.43
C ALA A 76 26.47 -1.32 3.89
N HIS A 77 26.24 -0.56 4.98
CA HIS A 77 27.27 0.28 5.61
C HIS A 77 28.39 -0.53 6.22
N LEU A 78 28.07 -1.58 6.96
CA LEU A 78 29.05 -2.49 7.56
C LEU A 78 30.00 -3.05 6.51
N LEU A 79 29.44 -3.57 5.40
CA LEU A 79 30.20 -4.17 4.31
C LEU A 79 31.09 -3.13 3.59
N LYS A 80 30.57 -1.92 3.37
CA LYS A 80 31.32 -0.81 2.79
C LYS A 80 32.53 -0.43 3.65
N VAL A 81 32.37 -0.39 4.98
CA VAL A 81 33.45 -0.03 5.91
C VAL A 81 34.46 -1.15 6.07
N GLN A 82 34.01 -2.41 6.15
CA GLN A 82 34.90 -3.55 6.44
C GLN A 82 35.62 -4.07 5.19
N GLU A 83 34.97 -4.08 4.04
CA GLU A 83 35.50 -4.70 2.82
C GLU A 83 35.62 -3.73 1.63
N GLY A 84 35.11 -2.50 1.74
CA GLY A 84 35.06 -1.57 0.62
C GLY A 84 34.00 -1.91 -0.43
N GLU A 85 33.12 -2.87 -0.15
CA GLU A 85 32.06 -3.27 -1.05
C GLU A 85 30.84 -2.35 -0.91
N ASP A 86 30.55 -1.56 -1.95
CA ASP A 86 29.55 -0.49 -1.89
C ASP A 86 28.20 -0.93 -2.51
N TRP A 87 27.29 -1.43 -1.68
CA TRP A 87 25.93 -1.76 -2.08
C TRP A 87 25.04 -0.54 -2.32
N PHE A 88 25.38 0.63 -1.78
CA PHE A 88 24.65 1.86 -2.08
C PHE A 88 24.78 2.24 -3.55
N GLN A 89 25.88 1.89 -4.20
CA GLN A 89 26.06 2.10 -5.64
C GLN A 89 25.50 0.95 -6.51
N LYS A 90 25.32 -0.23 -5.96
CA LYS A 90 24.88 -1.43 -6.69
C LYS A 90 23.37 -1.63 -6.64
N SER A 91 22.68 -1.17 -5.58
CA SER A 91 21.28 -1.46 -5.31
C SER A 91 20.38 -0.27 -5.62
N GLU A 92 19.55 -0.38 -6.66
CA GLU A 92 18.50 0.61 -6.94
C GLU A 92 17.46 0.65 -5.83
N TYR A 93 17.22 -0.47 -5.12
CA TYR A 93 16.33 -0.48 -3.96
C TYR A 93 16.80 0.50 -2.89
N LEU A 94 18.06 0.42 -2.45
CA LEU A 94 18.59 1.30 -1.41
C LEU A 94 18.52 2.77 -1.81
N LYS A 95 18.70 3.06 -3.09
CA LYS A 95 18.61 4.42 -3.64
C LYS A 95 17.19 4.97 -3.65
N ASN A 96 16.20 4.13 -3.97
CA ASN A 96 14.84 4.57 -4.22
C ASN A 96 13.90 4.43 -3.00
N THR A 97 14.27 3.60 -2.02
CA THR A 97 13.34 3.23 -0.94
C THR A 97 12.99 4.38 0.01
N PHE A 98 13.83 5.42 0.10
CA PHE A 98 13.47 6.67 0.77
C PHE A 98 12.19 7.28 0.19
N TYR A 99 12.05 7.31 -1.14
CA TYR A 99 10.87 7.87 -1.80
C TYR A 99 9.61 7.04 -1.54
N TYR A 100 9.74 5.71 -1.43
CA TYR A 100 8.61 4.89 -0.99
C TYR A 100 8.09 5.38 0.37
N ARG A 101 8.97 5.52 1.37
CA ARG A 101 8.57 5.98 2.69
C ARG A 101 8.00 7.40 2.68
N LEU A 102 8.59 8.31 1.94
CA LEU A 102 8.12 9.69 1.81
C LEU A 102 6.69 9.75 1.25
N TYR A 103 6.42 9.04 0.15
CA TYR A 103 5.10 9.03 -0.50
C TYR A 103 4.06 8.21 0.27
N GLN A 104 4.47 7.33 1.17
CA GLN A 104 3.58 6.64 2.12
C GLN A 104 3.33 7.45 3.39
N SER A 105 3.49 8.75 3.34
CA SER A 105 3.13 9.69 4.41
C SER A 105 1.84 10.44 4.09
N CYS A 106 1.03 10.71 5.11
CA CYS A 106 -0.04 11.70 5.05
C CYS A 106 0.51 13.08 4.72
N ALA A 107 -0.35 14.07 4.51
CA ALA A 107 0.11 15.42 4.15
C ALA A 107 0.88 16.11 5.27
N ASP A 108 0.61 15.79 6.53
CA ASP A 108 1.33 16.31 7.69
C ASP A 108 2.76 15.77 7.82
N LEU A 109 3.12 14.75 7.03
CA LEU A 109 4.38 14.00 7.02
C LEU A 109 4.67 13.23 8.33
N LYS A 110 3.88 13.42 9.38
CA LYS A 110 4.05 12.75 10.68
C LYS A 110 3.44 11.36 10.68
N ARG A 111 2.31 11.21 9.98
CA ARG A 111 1.53 9.97 9.92
C ARG A 111 1.81 9.21 8.64
N GLN A 112 1.67 7.89 8.73
CA GLN A 112 1.82 7.00 7.59
C GLN A 112 0.47 6.67 6.94
N LEU A 113 0.48 6.37 5.65
CA LEU A 113 -0.62 5.66 4.99
C LEU A 113 -0.51 4.19 5.39
N ASN A 114 -1.44 3.72 6.21
CA ASN A 114 -1.28 2.55 7.07
C ASN A 114 -1.58 1.20 6.39
N TYR A 115 -0.99 0.95 5.23
CA TYR A 115 -1.00 -0.39 4.63
C TYR A 115 -0.17 -1.38 5.42
N GLY A 116 -0.63 -2.64 5.43
CA GLY A 116 0.05 -3.74 6.07
C GLY A 116 -0.01 -3.66 7.60
N ASP A 117 0.84 -4.44 8.25
CA ASP A 117 0.93 -4.49 9.70
C ASP A 117 1.53 -3.21 10.26
N CYS A 118 0.71 -2.24 10.57
CA CYS A 118 1.13 -1.03 11.28
C CYS A 118 0.48 -0.95 12.66
N HIS A 119 1.31 -0.71 13.67
CA HIS A 119 0.85 -0.68 15.06
C HIS A 119 -0.02 0.55 15.36
N ASP A 120 0.29 1.65 14.71
CA ASP A 120 -0.47 2.88 14.74
C ASP A 120 -0.09 3.76 13.52
N ARG A 121 -0.56 4.99 13.51
CA ARG A 121 -0.36 5.90 12.40
C ARG A 121 0.93 6.71 12.49
N TYR A 122 1.72 6.60 13.56
CA TYR A 122 2.90 7.41 13.82
C TYR A 122 4.23 6.65 13.61
N SER A 123 4.33 5.42 14.04
CA SER A 123 5.58 4.70 14.28
C SER A 123 6.30 4.22 13.01
N SER A 124 6.65 5.11 12.12
CA SER A 124 7.26 4.72 10.85
C SER A 124 8.39 5.60 10.34
N HIS A 125 8.85 6.61 11.12
CA HIS A 125 10.00 7.39 10.75
C HIS A 125 11.30 6.83 11.31
N THR A 126 12.38 6.92 10.53
CA THR A 126 13.75 6.57 10.92
C THR A 126 14.71 7.60 10.32
N ALA A 127 15.10 8.60 11.12
CA ALA A 127 15.94 9.69 10.67
C ALA A 127 17.31 9.19 10.17
N CYS A 128 17.85 8.13 10.79
CA CYS A 128 19.15 7.57 10.40
C CYS A 128 19.17 7.08 8.94
N VAL A 129 18.11 6.43 8.45
CA VAL A 129 18.02 5.99 7.05
C VAL A 129 17.94 7.18 6.11
N TYR A 130 17.22 8.25 6.50
CA TYR A 130 17.13 9.47 5.70
C TYR A 130 18.48 10.17 5.60
N TYR A 131 19.22 10.31 6.71
CA TYR A 131 20.57 10.85 6.71
C TYR A 131 21.53 9.98 5.90
N LYS A 132 21.39 8.65 5.98
CA LYS A 132 22.21 7.76 5.16
C LYS A 132 21.93 7.93 3.67
N ALA A 133 20.67 8.02 3.26
CA ALA A 133 20.30 8.30 1.88
C ALA A 133 20.83 9.68 1.43
N ALA A 134 20.71 10.70 2.28
CA ALA A 134 21.29 12.02 2.01
C ALA A 134 22.80 11.95 1.79
N ALA A 135 23.53 11.27 2.67
CA ALA A 135 24.99 11.13 2.60
C ALA A 135 25.48 10.37 1.37
N GLU A 136 24.82 9.24 1.03
CA GLU A 136 25.27 8.39 -0.07
C GLU A 136 24.90 8.93 -1.47
N TYR A 137 23.78 9.64 -1.56
CA TYR A 137 23.22 10.07 -2.85
C TYR A 137 23.19 11.60 -3.03
N GLY A 138 23.63 12.37 -2.04
CA GLY A 138 23.49 13.83 -2.06
C GLY A 138 22.03 14.28 -2.08
N ASP A 139 21.12 13.47 -1.47
CA ASP A 139 19.68 13.68 -1.56
C ASP A 139 19.21 14.71 -0.53
N GLY A 140 18.99 15.94 -0.99
CA GLY A 140 18.50 17.04 -0.15
C GLY A 140 17.05 16.86 0.34
N TYR A 141 16.23 16.05 -0.31
CA TYR A 141 14.87 15.73 0.17
C TYR A 141 14.93 14.79 1.37
N ALA A 142 15.84 13.81 1.31
CA ALA A 142 16.10 12.91 2.43
C ALA A 142 16.68 13.68 3.63
N GLN A 143 17.62 14.61 3.39
CA GLN A 143 18.15 15.50 4.42
C GLN A 143 17.04 16.32 5.07
N LYS A 144 16.16 16.94 4.26
CA LYS A 144 15.01 17.72 4.74
C LYS A 144 14.08 16.91 5.63
N LEU A 145 13.70 15.71 5.20
CA LEU A 145 12.80 14.87 5.99
C LEU A 145 13.48 14.39 7.27
N GLY A 146 14.78 14.04 7.24
CA GLY A 146 15.55 13.68 8.42
C GLY A 146 15.54 14.78 9.48
N ASN A 147 15.80 16.01 9.08
CA ASN A 147 15.77 17.17 9.99
C ASN A 147 14.36 17.42 10.54
N LEU A 148 13.31 17.38 9.70
CA LEU A 148 11.92 17.51 10.17
C LEU A 148 11.54 16.44 11.20
N VAL A 149 12.00 15.20 11.01
CA VAL A 149 11.73 14.12 11.97
C VAL A 149 12.38 14.40 13.31
N VAL A 150 13.66 14.77 13.33
CA VAL A 150 14.39 15.03 14.55
C VAL A 150 13.86 16.28 15.26
N ASP A 151 13.64 17.35 14.52
CA ASP A 151 13.30 18.66 15.09
C ASP A 151 11.82 18.77 15.52
N GLU A 152 10.91 18.13 14.76
CA GLU A 152 9.47 18.36 14.97
C GLU A 152 8.68 17.08 15.33
N PHE A 153 9.04 15.89 14.76
CA PHE A 153 8.14 14.73 14.79
C PHE A 153 8.49 13.71 15.88
N LEU A 154 9.76 13.53 16.16
CA LEU A 154 10.23 12.44 17.02
C LEU A 154 9.61 12.47 18.43
N MET A 155 9.55 13.65 19.04
CA MET A 155 8.98 13.79 20.38
C MET A 155 7.46 13.63 20.38
N GLU A 156 6.78 14.12 19.35
CA GLU A 156 5.34 13.93 19.19
C GLU A 156 5.00 12.46 18.94
N GLU A 157 5.77 11.77 18.10
CA GLU A 157 5.65 10.33 17.89
C GLU A 157 5.87 9.56 19.19
N ALA A 158 6.90 9.88 19.95
CA ALA A 158 7.20 9.23 21.24
C ALA A 158 6.08 9.39 22.28
N GLN A 159 5.30 10.46 22.21
CA GLN A 159 4.17 10.71 23.11
C GLN A 159 2.87 10.04 22.65
N ASN A 160 2.62 9.97 21.36
CA ASN A 160 1.34 9.56 20.79
C ASN A 160 1.35 8.16 20.19
N SER A 161 2.51 7.63 19.80
CA SER A 161 2.62 6.27 19.30
C SER A 161 2.32 5.26 20.41
N LYS A 162 1.53 4.25 20.07
CA LYS A 162 1.27 3.11 20.95
C LYS A 162 2.48 2.20 21.06
N VAL A 163 3.34 2.20 20.06
CA VAL A 163 4.66 1.56 20.07
C VAL A 163 5.70 2.63 20.28
N LYS A 164 6.38 2.59 21.40
CA LYS A 164 7.46 3.54 21.65
C LYS A 164 8.52 3.41 20.57
N PRO A 165 8.87 4.48 19.86
CA PRO A 165 9.92 4.43 18.87
C PRO A 165 11.22 4.01 19.54
N GLY A 166 12.00 3.18 18.85
CA GLY A 166 13.30 2.73 19.30
C GLY A 166 14.36 3.81 19.15
N ILE A 167 14.15 4.96 19.77
CA ILE A 167 15.00 6.15 19.63
C ILE A 167 16.47 5.82 19.95
N LEU A 168 16.72 5.09 21.03
CA LEU A 168 18.10 4.80 21.46
C LEU A 168 18.88 3.92 20.48
N PRO A 169 18.35 2.81 19.94
CA PRO A 169 19.06 2.02 18.95
C PRO A 169 19.36 2.78 17.65
N GLU A 170 18.49 3.69 17.24
CA GLU A 170 18.64 4.47 16.00
C GLU A 170 19.57 5.68 16.18
N ALA A 171 19.63 6.28 17.38
CA ALA A 171 20.40 7.49 17.65
C ALA A 171 21.90 7.36 17.33
N VAL A 172 22.47 6.16 17.50
CA VAL A 172 23.87 5.90 17.13
C VAL A 172 24.07 6.07 15.62
N PHE A 173 23.16 5.52 14.83
CA PHE A 173 23.21 5.62 13.37
C PHE A 173 22.85 7.02 12.88
N GLU A 174 21.95 7.74 13.54
CA GLU A 174 21.67 9.15 13.26
C GLU A 174 22.95 9.98 13.38
N PHE A 175 23.69 9.82 14.48
CA PHE A 175 24.96 10.50 14.69
C PHE A 175 26.01 10.12 13.64
N LEU A 176 26.15 8.83 13.34
CA LEU A 176 27.16 8.32 12.40
C LEU A 176 26.89 8.70 10.93
N TRP A 177 25.63 8.87 10.56
CA TRP A 177 25.22 9.03 9.16
C TRP A 177 24.74 10.44 8.82
N TYR A 178 24.65 11.32 9.82
CA TYR A 178 24.30 12.71 9.59
C TYR A 178 25.31 13.38 8.64
N ALA A 179 24.80 14.01 7.59
CA ALA A 179 25.59 14.65 6.54
C ALA A 179 25.28 16.16 6.48
N PRO A 180 25.90 16.99 7.35
CA PRO A 180 25.58 18.41 7.46
C PRO A 180 25.85 19.21 6.18
N ASP A 181 26.73 18.69 5.31
CA ASP A 181 27.11 19.37 4.06
C ASP A 181 26.11 19.13 2.91
N VAL A 182 25.12 18.25 3.09
CA VAL A 182 24.07 18.03 2.09
C VAL A 182 22.97 19.10 2.26
N PRO A 183 22.80 20.01 1.28
CA PRO A 183 21.79 21.06 1.40
C PRO A 183 20.38 20.48 1.28
N GLU A 184 19.46 20.98 2.12
CA GLU A 184 18.05 20.63 2.01
C GLU A 184 17.45 21.08 0.67
N LYS A 185 16.50 20.28 0.18
CA LYS A 185 15.63 20.63 -0.95
C LYS A 185 14.17 20.69 -0.49
N GLU A 186 13.40 21.58 -1.11
CA GLU A 186 11.99 21.71 -0.80
C GLU A 186 11.18 20.54 -1.37
N LEU A 187 10.39 19.88 -0.52
CA LEU A 187 9.55 18.75 -0.94
C LEU A 187 8.54 19.14 -2.04
N SER A 188 8.18 20.43 -2.11
CA SER A 188 7.31 20.99 -3.17
C SER A 188 7.85 20.82 -4.58
N ASP A 189 9.13 20.56 -4.75
CA ASP A 189 9.77 20.33 -6.04
C ASP A 189 9.53 18.91 -6.56
N LEU A 190 9.07 18.02 -5.70
CA LEU A 190 8.76 16.64 -6.05
C LEU A 190 7.41 16.51 -6.76
N PRO A 191 7.25 15.52 -7.66
CA PRO A 191 5.98 15.23 -8.31
C PRO A 191 4.85 15.00 -7.29
N LEU A 192 3.63 15.40 -7.65
CA LEU A 192 2.44 15.15 -6.84
C LEU A 192 1.90 13.73 -7.02
N VAL A 193 2.34 13.04 -8.06
CA VAL A 193 1.94 11.67 -8.39
C VAL A 193 3.18 10.78 -8.37
N ARG A 194 3.11 9.69 -7.63
CA ARG A 194 4.16 8.66 -7.60
C ARG A 194 3.54 7.28 -7.77
N TYR A 195 4.06 6.53 -8.71
CA TYR A 195 3.70 5.15 -8.97
C TYR A 195 4.89 4.24 -8.67
N PHE A 196 4.66 3.24 -7.85
CA PHE A 196 5.60 2.16 -7.53
C PHE A 196 5.10 0.91 -8.25
N ASP A 197 5.78 0.57 -9.32
CA ASP A 197 5.34 -0.44 -10.28
C ASP A 197 5.26 -1.84 -9.65
N ASP A 198 6.24 -2.18 -8.82
CA ASP A 198 6.33 -3.51 -8.21
C ASP A 198 5.12 -3.86 -7.31
N LEU A 199 4.67 -2.90 -6.51
CA LEU A 199 3.48 -3.05 -5.68
C LEU A 199 2.18 -2.59 -6.37
N GLY A 200 2.28 -2.11 -7.61
CA GLY A 200 1.14 -1.47 -8.26
C GLY A 200 0.54 -0.33 -7.42
N LEU A 201 1.40 0.33 -6.65
CA LEU A 201 1.03 1.31 -5.63
C LEU A 201 1.12 2.72 -6.19
N LEU A 202 -0.02 3.38 -6.28
CA LEU A 202 -0.13 4.76 -6.72
C LEU A 202 -0.40 5.67 -5.53
N THR A 203 0.34 6.77 -5.42
CA THR A 203 0.03 7.87 -4.50
C THR A 203 -0.19 9.15 -5.28
N VAL A 204 -1.30 9.83 -5.00
CA VAL A 204 -1.67 11.12 -5.60
C VAL A 204 -1.88 12.14 -4.48
N ARG A 205 -1.21 13.28 -4.59
CA ARG A 205 -1.29 14.38 -3.63
C ARG A 205 -1.85 15.63 -4.32
N SER A 206 -2.69 16.40 -3.63
CA SER A 206 -3.14 17.70 -4.16
C SER A 206 -2.06 18.79 -4.07
N SER A 207 -1.15 18.66 -3.12
CA SER A 207 0.03 19.51 -2.93
C SER A 207 0.99 18.88 -1.91
N TRP A 208 2.12 19.54 -1.65
CA TRP A 208 3.03 19.22 -0.54
C TRP A 208 2.76 20.03 0.73
N LYS A 209 1.65 20.76 0.79
CA LYS A 209 1.23 21.46 2.01
C LYS A 209 0.70 20.47 3.05
N ARG A 210 0.80 20.85 4.33
CA ARG A 210 0.42 19.97 5.47
C ARG A 210 -1.10 19.69 5.55
N ASP A 211 -1.93 20.42 4.82
CA ASP A 211 -3.39 20.25 4.73
C ASP A 211 -3.85 19.60 3.41
N ALA A 212 -2.93 19.11 2.61
CA ALA A 212 -3.20 18.50 1.32
C ALA A 212 -4.09 17.25 1.42
N LYS A 213 -4.78 16.96 0.32
CA LYS A 213 -5.46 15.69 0.09
C LYS A 213 -4.42 14.68 -0.41
N VAL A 214 -4.42 13.48 0.14
CA VAL A 214 -3.52 12.39 -0.28
C VAL A 214 -4.33 11.12 -0.43
N LEU A 215 -4.29 10.53 -1.60
CA LEU A 215 -4.89 9.23 -1.88
C LEU A 215 -3.81 8.25 -2.32
N THR A 216 -3.87 7.04 -1.81
CA THR A 216 -3.07 5.92 -2.27
C THR A 216 -3.96 4.71 -2.55
N ILE A 217 -3.62 3.96 -3.59
CA ILE A 217 -4.28 2.71 -4.00
C ILE A 217 -3.24 1.71 -4.43
N LYS A 218 -3.45 0.42 -4.18
CA LYS A 218 -2.54 -0.62 -4.64
C LYS A 218 -3.25 -1.81 -5.26
N CYS A 219 -2.55 -2.48 -6.20
CA CYS A 219 -2.98 -3.73 -6.79
C CYS A 219 -1.76 -4.51 -7.32
N SER A 220 -1.39 -5.58 -6.64
CA SER A 220 -0.20 -6.36 -7.00
C SER A 220 -0.35 -7.84 -6.64
N PRO A 221 0.55 -8.69 -7.14
CA PRO A 221 0.77 -10.00 -6.52
C PRO A 221 1.20 -9.87 -5.06
N PRO A 222 1.05 -10.94 -4.27
CA PRO A 222 1.59 -10.99 -2.91
C PRO A 222 3.09 -10.73 -2.88
N GLY A 223 3.52 -9.79 -2.04
CA GLY A 223 4.92 -9.39 -1.93
C GLY A 223 5.44 -8.48 -3.04
N GLY A 224 4.63 -8.15 -4.05
CA GLY A 224 5.02 -7.40 -5.24
C GLY A 224 5.38 -8.30 -6.43
N ILE A 225 5.52 -7.70 -7.60
CA ILE A 225 5.73 -8.42 -8.87
C ILE A 225 7.05 -9.20 -8.86
N LYS A 226 8.13 -8.55 -8.45
CA LYS A 226 9.48 -9.16 -8.46
C LYS A 226 9.58 -10.32 -7.50
N GLN A 227 9.17 -10.12 -6.24
CA GLN A 227 9.22 -11.15 -5.22
C GLN A 227 8.28 -12.32 -5.54
N TRP A 228 7.11 -12.07 -6.09
CA TRP A 228 6.19 -13.10 -6.54
C TRP A 228 6.80 -13.97 -7.63
N ARG A 229 7.32 -13.36 -8.68
CA ARG A 229 7.96 -14.07 -9.81
C ARG A 229 9.19 -14.86 -9.37
N GLU A 230 10.12 -14.22 -8.68
CA GLU A 230 11.36 -14.85 -8.24
C GLU A 230 11.09 -15.89 -7.13
N GLY A 231 10.13 -15.66 -6.26
CA GLY A 231 9.71 -16.63 -5.25
C GLY A 231 9.19 -17.93 -5.86
N TRP A 232 8.39 -17.86 -6.91
CA TRP A 232 7.95 -19.05 -7.65
C TRP A 232 9.10 -19.76 -8.34
N LYS A 233 10.04 -19.03 -8.92
CA LYS A 233 11.24 -19.58 -9.52
C LYS A 233 12.08 -20.33 -8.50
N ILE A 234 12.42 -19.71 -7.39
CA ILE A 234 13.19 -20.32 -6.29
C ILE A 234 12.47 -21.57 -5.75
N ARG A 235 11.15 -21.50 -5.58
CA ARG A 235 10.37 -22.66 -5.16
C ARG A 235 10.49 -23.83 -6.14
N ASN A 236 10.38 -23.56 -7.43
CA ASN A 236 10.40 -24.60 -8.46
C ASN A 236 11.81 -25.18 -8.70
N GLU A 237 12.84 -24.35 -8.60
CA GLU A 237 14.23 -24.75 -8.88
C GLU A 237 14.95 -25.28 -7.63
N GLU A 238 14.71 -24.69 -6.47
CA GLU A 238 15.45 -24.99 -5.24
C GLU A 238 14.60 -25.70 -4.15
N GLY A 239 13.28 -25.77 -4.33
CA GLY A 239 12.36 -26.33 -3.33
C GLY A 239 12.19 -25.48 -2.07
N ILE A 240 12.62 -24.20 -2.10
CA ILE A 240 12.48 -23.25 -1.00
C ILE A 240 11.16 -22.52 -1.15
N GLU A 241 10.29 -22.60 -0.16
CA GLU A 241 9.03 -21.87 -0.14
C GLU A 241 9.22 -20.49 0.52
N LEU A 242 8.97 -19.42 -0.25
CA LEU A 242 9.13 -18.02 0.18
C LEU A 242 7.79 -17.30 0.41
N PHE A 243 6.66 -18.02 0.41
CA PHE A 243 5.33 -17.41 0.43
C PHE A 243 4.72 -17.26 1.83
N SER A 244 5.49 -17.40 2.89
CA SER A 244 5.08 -16.96 4.21
C SER A 244 5.29 -15.44 4.30
N LEU A 245 4.36 -14.70 3.70
CA LEU A 245 4.37 -13.24 3.64
C LEU A 245 3.70 -12.66 4.87
N SER A 246 4.36 -12.75 6.03
CA SER A 246 3.90 -12.00 7.20
C SER A 246 3.78 -10.51 6.82
N HIS A 247 2.82 -9.82 7.43
CA HIS A 247 2.54 -8.40 7.20
C HIS A 247 1.89 -8.06 5.85
N HIS A 248 1.56 -9.07 5.01
CA HIS A 248 0.76 -8.89 3.80
C HIS A 248 -0.72 -9.06 4.13
N HIS A 249 -1.55 -8.15 3.62
CA HIS A 249 -2.99 -8.11 3.88
C HIS A 249 -3.81 -8.45 2.63
N PRO A 250 -5.07 -8.92 2.77
CA PRO A 250 -5.99 -9.16 1.66
C PRO A 250 -6.61 -7.83 1.18
N ASP A 251 -5.79 -6.93 0.67
CA ASP A 251 -6.10 -5.51 0.44
C ASP A 251 -5.86 -5.04 -1.01
N ASN A 252 -5.87 -5.96 -1.99
CA ASN A 252 -5.82 -5.56 -3.40
C ASN A 252 -7.02 -4.69 -3.77
N LEU A 253 -6.76 -3.60 -4.51
CA LEU A 253 -7.70 -2.55 -4.87
C LEU A 253 -8.17 -1.70 -3.68
N SER A 254 -7.65 -1.91 -2.47
CA SER A 254 -7.91 -1.04 -1.34
C SER A 254 -7.22 0.30 -1.52
N TYR A 255 -7.81 1.34 -0.95
CA TYR A 255 -7.31 2.70 -0.99
C TYR A 255 -7.37 3.37 0.38
N ILE A 256 -6.42 4.26 0.63
CA ILE A 256 -6.41 5.13 1.81
C ILE A 256 -6.50 6.56 1.31
N PHE A 257 -7.45 7.32 1.84
CA PHE A 257 -7.65 8.72 1.49
C PHE A 257 -7.62 9.58 2.75
N THR A 258 -6.74 10.59 2.74
CA THR A 258 -6.52 11.48 3.87
C THR A 258 -6.57 12.94 3.44
N ARG A 259 -6.85 13.84 4.40
CA ARG A 259 -6.63 15.26 4.27
C ARG A 259 -5.87 15.76 5.50
N GLY A 260 -4.71 16.35 5.29
CA GLY A 260 -3.84 16.73 6.39
C GLY A 260 -3.48 15.51 7.25
N SER A 261 -3.94 15.53 8.50
CA SER A 261 -3.82 14.43 9.47
C SER A 261 -5.09 13.59 9.61
N ASP A 262 -6.20 13.99 8.98
CA ASP A 262 -7.47 13.29 9.07
C ASP A 262 -7.54 12.16 8.03
N TYR A 263 -7.88 10.97 8.47
CA TYR A 263 -8.19 9.86 7.58
C TYR A 263 -9.68 9.88 7.24
N PHE A 264 -9.97 9.92 5.94
CA PHE A 264 -11.32 9.62 5.48
C PHE A 264 -11.48 8.11 5.38
N THR A 265 -10.61 7.43 4.61
CA THR A 265 -10.56 5.97 4.63
C THR A 265 -9.28 5.50 5.29
N CYS A 266 -9.37 4.38 5.97
CA CYS A 266 -8.28 3.78 6.72
C CYS A 266 -8.26 2.26 6.55
N GLU A 267 -7.15 1.67 6.94
CA GLU A 267 -6.95 0.24 7.08
C GLU A 267 -6.98 -0.14 8.56
N ASP A 268 -7.15 -1.42 8.87
CA ASP A 268 -7.22 -1.92 10.24
C ASP A 268 -5.87 -1.94 10.97
N GLY A 269 -4.77 -1.91 10.23
CA GLY A 269 -3.41 -1.97 10.78
C GLY A 269 -3.00 -3.37 11.22
N TYR A 270 -2.24 -3.47 12.33
CA TYR A 270 -1.68 -4.74 12.79
C TYR A 270 -2.74 -5.60 13.50
N ASN A 271 -3.44 -6.39 12.72
CA ASN A 271 -4.48 -7.29 13.19
C ASN A 271 -4.13 -8.74 12.87
N ARG A 272 -4.41 -9.66 13.82
CA ARG A 272 -4.22 -11.10 13.58
C ARG A 272 -5.36 -11.72 12.79
N ASN A 273 -6.52 -11.10 12.80
CA ASN A 273 -7.67 -11.53 12.03
C ASN A 273 -7.79 -10.66 10.80
N LEU A 274 -6.98 -10.96 9.78
CA LEU A 274 -6.98 -10.23 8.51
C LEU A 274 -8.26 -10.52 7.73
N MET A 275 -9.35 -9.86 8.13
CA MET A 275 -10.63 -9.98 7.45
C MET A 275 -10.68 -9.04 6.25
N PRO A 276 -11.18 -9.49 5.09
CA PRO A 276 -11.24 -8.64 3.90
C PRO A 276 -12.08 -7.37 4.09
N ASP A 277 -13.15 -7.45 4.86
CA ASP A 277 -14.02 -6.30 5.16
C ASP A 277 -13.39 -5.26 6.12
N ASN A 278 -12.20 -5.53 6.64
CA ASN A 278 -11.38 -4.55 7.34
C ASN A 278 -10.60 -3.64 6.39
N HIS A 279 -10.68 -3.89 5.08
CA HIS A 279 -10.03 -3.13 4.01
C HIS A 279 -11.08 -2.51 3.08
N ASN A 280 -10.68 -1.50 2.28
CA ASN A 280 -11.57 -0.80 1.35
C ASN A 280 -11.66 -1.56 0.01
N VAL A 281 -12.14 -2.78 0.05
CA VAL A 281 -12.15 -3.73 -1.06
C VAL A 281 -13.54 -4.05 -1.58
N LEU A 282 -13.58 -4.82 -2.66
CA LEU A 282 -14.78 -5.39 -3.26
C LEU A 282 -14.99 -6.81 -2.72
N LEU A 283 -16.18 -7.16 -2.29
CA LEU A 283 -16.53 -8.51 -1.85
C LEU A 283 -17.58 -9.13 -2.77
N VAL A 284 -17.44 -10.43 -2.99
CA VAL A 284 -18.38 -11.25 -3.76
C VAL A 284 -18.97 -12.29 -2.81
N ASP A 285 -20.30 -12.25 -2.60
CA ASP A 285 -21.00 -13.07 -1.60
C ASP A 285 -20.40 -12.94 -0.19
N GLY A 286 -19.89 -11.75 0.16
CA GLY A 286 -19.21 -11.49 1.41
C GLY A 286 -17.79 -12.05 1.52
N LEU A 287 -17.23 -12.57 0.41
CA LEU A 287 -15.89 -13.16 0.36
C LEU A 287 -14.97 -12.35 -0.56
N TYR A 288 -13.68 -12.40 -0.26
CA TYR A 288 -12.60 -11.85 -1.08
C TYR A 288 -11.63 -12.96 -1.54
N THR A 289 -11.41 -13.95 -0.68
CA THR A 289 -10.51 -15.08 -0.94
C THR A 289 -11.02 -16.32 -0.24
N ASP A 290 -10.62 -17.51 -0.68
CA ASP A 290 -10.89 -18.77 0.01
C ASP A 290 -10.13 -18.90 1.33
N ALA A 291 -9.25 -17.99 1.63
CA ALA A 291 -8.37 -18.09 2.76
C ALA A 291 -9.13 -17.92 4.08
N VAL A 292 -8.90 -18.89 4.93
CA VAL A 292 -9.45 -18.96 6.28
C VAL A 292 -8.34 -18.71 7.31
N ASP A 293 -7.09 -18.68 6.88
CA ASP A 293 -5.95 -18.52 7.77
C ASP A 293 -5.57 -17.04 7.92
N VAL A 294 -5.61 -16.65 9.13
CA VAL A 294 -5.47 -15.33 9.69
C VAL A 294 -4.14 -14.63 9.39
N ASN A 295 -3.08 -15.40 9.16
CA ASN A 295 -1.73 -14.85 8.93
C ASN A 295 -1.28 -14.96 7.47
N ASP A 296 -2.08 -15.60 6.62
CA ASP A 296 -1.68 -15.93 5.26
C ASP A 296 -2.90 -16.20 4.36
N ALA A 297 -3.88 -15.32 4.48
CA ALA A 297 -5.17 -15.48 3.82
C ALA A 297 -5.05 -15.73 2.31
N TYR A 298 -4.11 -15.07 1.67
CA TYR A 298 -3.88 -15.18 0.24
C TYR A 298 -3.16 -16.46 -0.15
N MET A 299 -2.14 -16.84 0.61
CA MET A 299 -1.29 -17.98 0.29
C MET A 299 -1.87 -19.32 0.73
N SER A 300 -2.78 -19.32 1.69
CA SER A 300 -3.45 -20.57 2.11
C SER A 300 -4.30 -21.15 0.98
N SER A 301 -4.99 -20.31 0.22
CA SER A 301 -5.75 -20.74 -0.97
C SER A 301 -4.82 -21.27 -2.08
N VAL A 302 -3.69 -20.62 -2.32
CA VAL A 302 -2.66 -21.12 -3.26
C VAL A 302 -2.14 -22.48 -2.83
N ARG A 303 -1.80 -22.64 -1.55
CA ARG A 303 -1.32 -23.92 -1.00
C ARG A 303 -2.34 -25.04 -1.12
N GLN A 304 -3.61 -24.77 -0.84
CA GLN A 304 -4.68 -25.74 -0.99
C GLN A 304 -4.78 -26.25 -2.43
N ARG A 305 -4.73 -25.36 -3.41
CA ARG A 305 -4.74 -25.73 -4.84
C ARG A 305 -3.51 -26.55 -5.24
N LEU A 306 -2.32 -26.15 -4.78
CA LEU A 306 -1.10 -26.90 -5.05
C LEU A 306 -1.11 -28.30 -4.45
N VAL A 307 -1.63 -28.46 -3.23
CA VAL A 307 -1.77 -29.76 -2.57
C VAL A 307 -2.83 -30.62 -3.27
N ALA A 308 -3.90 -30.03 -3.75
CA ALA A 308 -4.93 -30.72 -4.53
C ALA A 308 -4.46 -31.12 -5.95
N GLY A 309 -3.28 -30.66 -6.38
CA GLY A 309 -2.76 -30.92 -7.73
C GLY A 309 -3.54 -30.19 -8.82
N GLU A 310 -4.24 -29.11 -8.46
CA GLU A 310 -4.96 -28.29 -9.43
C GLU A 310 -3.99 -27.49 -10.30
N PRO A 311 -4.31 -27.28 -11.60
CA PRO A 311 -3.54 -26.38 -12.43
C PRO A 311 -3.50 -24.99 -11.80
N PHE A 312 -2.31 -24.48 -11.57
CA PHE A 312 -2.09 -23.18 -10.96
C PHE A 312 -1.15 -22.32 -11.82
N CYS A 313 -1.64 -21.17 -12.24
CA CYS A 313 -0.85 -20.17 -12.95
C CYS A 313 -0.67 -18.96 -12.02
N PRO A 314 0.55 -18.73 -11.52
CA PRO A 314 0.81 -17.64 -10.57
C PRO A 314 0.34 -16.27 -11.05
N GLU A 315 0.51 -15.99 -12.35
CA GLU A 315 0.16 -14.69 -12.96
C GLU A 315 -1.37 -14.47 -13.00
N GLN A 316 -2.15 -15.52 -13.09
CA GLN A 316 -3.62 -15.45 -13.08
C GLN A 316 -4.16 -15.31 -11.65
N TYR A 317 -3.41 -15.78 -10.66
CA TYR A 317 -3.77 -15.75 -9.26
C TYR A 317 -3.12 -14.56 -8.54
N ALA A 318 -3.24 -13.39 -9.12
CA ALA A 318 -2.59 -12.18 -8.60
C ALA A 318 -3.36 -10.93 -9.01
N GLY A 319 -3.29 -9.91 -8.17
CA GLY A 319 -3.65 -8.57 -8.58
C GLY A 319 -2.62 -7.99 -9.55
N ARG A 320 -3.07 -7.14 -10.45
CA ARG A 320 -2.19 -6.44 -11.39
C ARG A 320 -2.76 -5.09 -11.78
N VAL A 321 -1.89 -4.13 -12.06
CA VAL A 321 -2.27 -2.88 -12.68
C VAL A 321 -2.29 -3.06 -14.21
N THR A 322 -3.42 -2.78 -14.83
CA THR A 322 -3.60 -2.90 -16.28
C THR A 322 -3.43 -1.57 -16.98
N LYS A 323 -3.60 -0.46 -16.25
CA LYS A 323 -3.41 0.89 -16.78
C LYS A 323 -2.92 1.84 -15.70
N PHE A 324 -1.87 2.58 -16.01
CA PHE A 324 -1.48 3.81 -15.32
C PHE A 324 -1.07 4.85 -16.36
N GLN A 325 -1.65 6.03 -16.27
CA GLN A 325 -1.35 7.15 -17.16
C GLN A 325 -1.61 8.47 -16.45
N THR A 326 -0.76 9.45 -16.72
CA THR A 326 -0.96 10.85 -16.33
C THR A 326 -1.04 11.72 -17.59
N GLU A 327 -2.00 12.64 -17.63
CA GLU A 327 -2.16 13.57 -18.73
C GLU A 327 -2.52 14.96 -18.19
N GLY A 328 -1.56 15.86 -18.18
CA GLY A 328 -1.67 17.12 -17.44
C GLY A 328 -1.90 16.87 -15.95
N SER A 329 -3.03 17.30 -15.41
CA SER A 329 -3.44 17.01 -14.03
C SER A 329 -4.25 15.73 -13.90
N LEU A 330 -4.73 15.14 -15.01
CA LEU A 330 -5.56 13.94 -14.97
C LEU A 330 -4.69 12.71 -14.70
N VAL A 331 -5.10 11.93 -13.71
CA VAL A 331 -4.49 10.65 -13.34
C VAL A 331 -5.50 9.55 -13.60
N LEU A 332 -5.08 8.54 -14.34
CA LEU A 332 -5.85 7.36 -14.71
C LEU A 332 -5.11 6.11 -14.22
N TYR A 333 -5.79 5.30 -13.43
CA TYR A 333 -5.27 4.03 -12.91
C TYR A 333 -6.35 2.96 -13.02
N ARG A 334 -5.97 1.73 -13.34
CA ARG A 334 -6.86 0.57 -13.27
C ARG A 334 -6.11 -0.65 -12.78
N GLY A 335 -6.61 -1.24 -11.72
CA GLY A 335 -6.16 -2.53 -11.20
C GLY A 335 -7.21 -3.62 -11.43
N GLU A 336 -6.78 -4.86 -11.59
CA GLU A 336 -7.59 -6.05 -11.76
C GLU A 336 -7.17 -7.16 -10.79
N THR A 337 -8.15 -7.88 -10.24
CA THR A 337 -7.89 -8.90 -9.21
C THR A 337 -8.87 -10.09 -9.26
N ALA A 338 -9.51 -10.39 -10.39
CA ALA A 338 -10.49 -11.47 -10.50
C ALA A 338 -9.95 -12.84 -10.04
N GLY A 339 -8.68 -13.14 -10.34
CA GLY A 339 -8.04 -14.42 -9.99
C GLY A 339 -7.81 -14.65 -8.50
N VAL A 340 -7.95 -13.61 -7.67
CA VAL A 340 -7.78 -13.69 -6.20
C VAL A 340 -9.03 -14.29 -5.53
N TYR A 341 -10.19 -14.13 -6.16
CA TYR A 341 -11.47 -14.60 -5.62
C TYR A 341 -11.60 -16.11 -5.73
N PRO A 342 -12.43 -16.74 -4.85
CA PRO A 342 -12.67 -18.18 -4.88
C PRO A 342 -13.06 -18.68 -6.27
N ALA A 343 -12.44 -19.77 -6.73
CA ALA A 343 -12.71 -20.34 -8.05
C ALA A 343 -14.20 -20.68 -8.27
N LYS A 344 -14.91 -21.07 -7.19
CA LYS A 344 -16.36 -21.35 -7.23
C LYS A 344 -17.23 -20.14 -7.58
N GLN A 345 -16.71 -18.92 -7.45
CA GLN A 345 -17.43 -17.69 -7.82
C GLN A 345 -17.29 -17.36 -9.30
N GLU A 346 -16.43 -18.06 -10.04
CA GLU A 346 -16.28 -17.93 -11.49
C GLU A 346 -16.14 -16.47 -11.97
N MET A 347 -15.40 -15.66 -11.19
CA MET A 347 -15.20 -14.25 -11.50
C MET A 347 -14.39 -14.10 -12.79
N GLN A 348 -14.91 -13.31 -13.71
CA GLN A 348 -14.27 -12.98 -14.99
C GLN A 348 -13.62 -11.62 -14.96
N GLU A 349 -14.16 -10.70 -14.18
CA GLU A 349 -13.64 -9.34 -14.01
C GLU A 349 -13.95 -8.85 -12.60
N VAL A 350 -12.92 -8.41 -11.90
CA VAL A 350 -13.00 -7.59 -10.70
C VAL A 350 -11.95 -6.53 -10.85
N SER A 351 -12.36 -5.32 -11.16
CA SER A 351 -11.44 -4.21 -11.38
C SER A 351 -11.92 -2.94 -10.71
N ARG A 352 -10.96 -2.11 -10.32
CA ARG A 352 -11.17 -0.75 -9.82
C ARG A 352 -10.33 0.19 -10.64
N ALA A 353 -10.96 1.22 -11.19
CA ALA A 353 -10.28 2.31 -11.86
C ALA A 353 -10.38 3.59 -11.02
N LEU A 354 -9.28 4.33 -10.89
CA LEU A 354 -9.26 5.67 -10.33
C LEU A 354 -9.11 6.69 -11.45
N ILE A 355 -9.99 7.68 -11.46
CA ILE A 355 -9.95 8.85 -12.31
C ILE A 355 -9.98 10.09 -11.42
N THR A 356 -8.94 10.92 -11.47
CA THR A 356 -8.85 12.12 -10.63
C THR A 356 -8.04 13.22 -11.29
N ASP A 357 -8.35 14.47 -10.99
CA ASP A 357 -7.48 15.61 -11.29
C ASP A 357 -6.50 15.94 -10.14
N GLY A 358 -6.49 15.10 -9.11
CA GLY A 358 -5.64 15.23 -7.93
C GLY A 358 -6.05 16.35 -6.97
N LEU A 359 -7.11 17.08 -7.26
CA LEU A 359 -7.52 18.26 -6.48
C LEU A 359 -9.01 18.27 -6.13
N ARG A 360 -9.88 18.28 -7.16
CA ARG A 360 -11.32 18.58 -7.01
C ARG A 360 -12.19 17.35 -6.88
N PHE A 361 -11.89 16.31 -7.66
CA PHE A 361 -12.67 15.08 -7.69
C PHE A 361 -11.78 13.85 -7.69
N TRP A 362 -12.30 12.80 -7.09
CA TRP A 362 -11.68 11.49 -7.00
C TRP A 362 -12.77 10.47 -7.27
N VAL A 363 -12.70 9.84 -8.44
CA VAL A 363 -13.73 8.91 -8.92
C VAL A 363 -13.13 7.52 -8.98
N PHE A 364 -13.79 6.56 -8.33
CA PHE A 364 -13.55 5.15 -8.59
C PHE A 364 -14.69 4.58 -9.45
N VAL A 365 -14.31 3.67 -10.32
CA VAL A 365 -15.23 2.86 -11.11
C VAL A 365 -14.90 1.41 -10.83
N ASP A 366 -15.84 0.70 -10.24
CA ASP A 366 -15.70 -0.71 -9.90
C ASP A 366 -16.55 -1.57 -10.84
N LEU A 367 -15.90 -2.57 -11.39
CA LEU A 367 -16.50 -3.51 -12.34
C LEU A 367 -16.40 -4.92 -11.76
N LEU A 368 -17.56 -5.56 -11.58
CA LEU A 368 -17.63 -6.95 -11.13
C LEU A 368 -18.48 -7.73 -12.13
N ARG A 369 -17.91 -8.82 -12.65
CA ARG A 369 -18.57 -9.68 -13.62
C ARG A 369 -18.21 -11.15 -13.40
N SER A 370 -19.23 -12.01 -13.46
CA SER A 370 -19.10 -13.46 -13.31
C SER A 370 -20.00 -14.18 -14.31
N THR A 371 -19.74 -15.46 -14.53
CA THR A 371 -20.67 -16.34 -15.27
C THR A 371 -21.92 -16.66 -14.46
N GLN A 372 -21.85 -16.57 -13.13
CA GLN A 372 -22.94 -16.79 -12.20
C GLN A 372 -23.44 -15.48 -11.59
N SER A 373 -24.62 -15.52 -10.96
CA SER A 373 -25.16 -14.35 -10.26
C SER A 373 -24.70 -14.35 -8.81
N HIS A 374 -24.14 -13.21 -8.37
CA HIS A 374 -23.60 -12.99 -7.02
C HIS A 374 -24.11 -11.70 -6.41
N THR A 375 -24.03 -11.60 -5.10
CA THR A 375 -24.15 -10.32 -4.40
C THR A 375 -22.80 -9.66 -4.31
N TYR A 376 -22.70 -8.41 -4.74
CA TYR A 376 -21.48 -7.63 -4.70
C TYR A 376 -21.56 -6.59 -3.60
N SER A 377 -20.45 -6.37 -2.90
CA SER A 377 -20.37 -5.37 -1.84
C SER A 377 -19.12 -4.53 -1.99
N LEU A 378 -19.30 -3.24 -1.85
CA LEU A 378 -18.30 -2.22 -1.82
C LEU A 378 -18.09 -1.80 -0.37
N ILE A 379 -16.88 -1.97 0.16
CA ILE A 379 -16.55 -1.69 1.54
C ILE A 379 -15.79 -0.37 1.64
N CYS A 380 -16.26 0.52 2.48
CA CYS A 380 -15.61 1.78 2.80
C CYS A 380 -15.46 1.90 4.32
N ASN A 381 -14.24 1.76 4.82
CA ASN A 381 -13.88 1.85 6.23
C ASN A 381 -13.37 3.25 6.55
N THR A 382 -13.94 3.86 7.57
CA THR A 382 -13.67 5.24 7.96
C THR A 382 -13.50 5.39 9.47
N ASP A 383 -12.85 6.44 9.91
CA ASP A 383 -12.73 6.76 11.34
C ASP A 383 -14.03 7.33 11.92
N ARG A 384 -14.91 7.82 11.08
CA ARG A 384 -16.10 8.59 11.50
C ARG A 384 -17.35 8.04 10.86
N ARG A 385 -18.44 8.13 11.61
CA ARG A 385 -19.74 7.78 11.09
C ARG A 385 -20.25 8.86 10.13
N ALA A 386 -20.78 8.43 8.96
CA ALA A 386 -21.37 9.32 7.98
C ALA A 386 -22.76 9.80 8.40
N GLN A 387 -23.13 10.95 7.89
CA GLN A 387 -24.53 11.35 7.74
C GLN A 387 -24.99 10.91 6.34
N LEU A 388 -26.00 10.05 6.28
CA LEU A 388 -26.50 9.51 5.01
C LEU A 388 -27.65 10.38 4.47
N ASP A 389 -27.52 10.80 3.20
CA ASP A 389 -28.56 11.46 2.44
C ASP A 389 -28.70 10.79 1.06
N GLY A 390 -29.68 9.91 0.95
CA GLY A 390 -29.86 9.07 -0.24
C GLY A 390 -28.65 8.18 -0.53
N GLN A 391 -28.00 8.42 -1.66
CA GLN A 391 -26.78 7.70 -2.09
C GLN A 391 -25.49 8.48 -1.77
N THR A 392 -25.60 9.50 -0.94
CA THR A 392 -24.48 10.33 -0.51
C THR A 392 -24.24 10.15 0.98
N ALA A 393 -22.99 9.92 1.35
CA ALA A 393 -22.54 9.94 2.73
C ALA A 393 -21.67 11.19 2.96
N VAL A 394 -21.98 11.96 3.98
CA VAL A 394 -21.27 13.21 4.30
C VAL A 394 -20.43 12.99 5.56
N TYR A 395 -19.17 13.37 5.49
CA TYR A 395 -18.19 13.23 6.57
C TYR A 395 -17.54 14.60 6.86
N PRO A 396 -17.45 15.02 8.14
CA PRO A 396 -16.65 16.18 8.52
C PRO A 396 -15.16 15.83 8.51
N LEU A 397 -14.33 16.59 7.79
CA LEU A 397 -12.87 16.44 7.72
C LEU A 397 -12.17 17.79 7.81
N MET A 398 -11.33 18.01 8.83
CA MET A 398 -10.52 19.23 9.00
C MET A 398 -11.31 20.54 8.78
N GLY A 399 -12.52 20.61 9.32
CA GLY A 399 -13.37 21.80 9.20
C GLY A 399 -14.12 21.95 7.89
N GLU A 400 -14.05 20.95 7.03
CA GLU A 400 -14.80 20.84 5.78
C GLU A 400 -15.73 19.64 5.80
N GLU A 401 -16.56 19.55 4.77
CA GLU A 401 -17.38 18.37 4.50
C GLU A 401 -16.84 17.65 3.26
N LEU A 402 -16.60 16.37 3.42
CA LEU A 402 -16.38 15.45 2.32
C LEU A 402 -17.71 14.78 1.99
N SER A 403 -18.11 14.85 0.74
CA SER A 403 -19.25 14.12 0.20
C SER A 403 -18.75 12.90 -0.56
N TYR A 404 -19.18 11.73 -0.11
CA TYR A 404 -18.94 10.46 -0.76
C TYR A 404 -20.22 9.98 -1.44
N HIS A 405 -20.24 10.05 -2.76
CA HIS A 405 -21.36 9.65 -3.59
C HIS A 405 -21.12 8.23 -4.09
N VAL A 406 -22.11 7.35 -3.93
CA VAL A 406 -22.07 5.99 -4.47
C VAL A 406 -23.26 5.74 -5.35
N TYR A 407 -23.00 5.46 -6.62
CA TYR A 407 -24.01 5.12 -7.62
C TYR A 407 -23.73 3.75 -8.22
N SER A 408 -24.76 3.14 -8.81
CA SER A 408 -24.61 1.88 -9.52
C SER A 408 -25.60 1.79 -10.69
N ASP A 409 -25.26 0.99 -11.70
CA ASP A 409 -26.15 0.67 -12.81
C ASP A 409 -27.26 -0.33 -12.41
N ARG A 410 -27.16 -0.90 -11.21
CA ARG A 410 -28.14 -1.80 -10.60
C ARG A 410 -28.58 -1.27 -9.23
N PRO A 411 -29.75 -1.71 -8.74
CA PRO A 411 -30.22 -1.33 -7.41
C PRO A 411 -29.26 -1.76 -6.31
N VAL A 412 -28.99 -0.86 -5.36
CA VAL A 412 -28.11 -1.09 -4.22
C VAL A 412 -28.80 -0.72 -2.91
N CYS A 413 -28.33 -1.30 -1.83
CA CYS A 413 -28.65 -0.90 -0.47
C CYS A 413 -27.38 -0.54 0.29
N GLN A 414 -27.48 0.43 1.19
CA GLN A 414 -26.37 0.85 2.06
C GLN A 414 -26.61 0.40 3.48
N LYS A 415 -25.55 -0.07 4.12
CA LYS A 415 -25.53 -0.45 5.54
C LYS A 415 -24.35 0.23 6.21
N GLN A 416 -24.60 0.84 7.36
CA GLN A 416 -23.54 1.41 8.17
C GLN A 416 -23.48 0.67 9.51
N TYR A 417 -22.29 0.18 9.85
CA TYR A 417 -22.04 -0.55 11.08
C TYR A 417 -20.65 -0.22 11.62
N GLN A 418 -20.43 -0.61 12.87
CA GLN A 418 -19.16 -0.43 13.55
C GLN A 418 -18.49 -1.78 13.69
N GLN A 419 -17.22 -1.83 13.31
CA GLN A 419 -16.36 -2.98 13.55
C GLN A 419 -15.41 -2.70 14.71
N GLN A 420 -15.15 -3.72 15.51
CA GLN A 420 -14.06 -3.69 16.49
C GLN A 420 -12.90 -4.51 15.93
N VAL A 421 -11.81 -3.84 15.63
CA VAL A 421 -10.59 -4.45 15.16
C VAL A 421 -9.63 -4.63 16.33
N GLU A 422 -9.20 -5.86 16.58
CA GLU A 422 -8.20 -6.16 17.60
C GLU A 422 -6.79 -5.98 17.03
N SER A 423 -6.16 -4.86 17.31
CA SER A 423 -4.74 -4.68 17.01
C SER A 423 -3.88 -5.52 17.95
N VAL A 424 -2.84 -6.17 17.40
CA VAL A 424 -1.82 -6.95 18.15
C VAL A 424 -0.89 -6.05 18.95
N MET A 425 -1.25 -4.84 19.20
CA MET A 425 -0.43 -3.91 19.95
C MET A 425 0.00 -4.46 21.28
N THR A 426 1.27 -4.66 21.40
CA THR A 426 1.96 -4.81 22.67
C THR A 426 2.16 -3.45 23.31
N THR A 427 1.20 -2.98 24.05
CA THR A 427 1.57 -2.09 25.15
C THR A 427 2.37 -2.94 26.14
N GLN A 428 3.21 -2.32 26.97
CA GLN A 428 3.97 -3.01 28.02
C GLN A 428 3.08 -3.83 29.01
N GLU A 429 1.78 -3.69 28.92
CA GLU A 429 0.78 -4.52 29.56
C GLU A 429 0.35 -5.59 28.55
N GLN A 430 1.01 -6.74 28.60
CA GLN A 430 0.84 -7.89 27.68
C GLN A 430 -0.60 -8.43 27.53
N ASP A 431 -1.56 -7.95 28.32
CA ASP A 431 -2.93 -8.45 28.35
C ASP A 431 -3.99 -7.47 27.84
N LYS A 432 -3.62 -6.25 27.47
CA LYS A 432 -4.59 -5.30 26.90
C LYS A 432 -4.50 -5.27 25.38
N LYS A 433 -5.35 -6.05 24.75
CA LYS A 433 -5.62 -5.92 23.30
C LYS A 433 -6.12 -4.50 23.03
N CYS A 434 -5.40 -3.75 22.22
CA CYS A 434 -5.90 -2.49 21.69
C CYS A 434 -7.05 -2.80 20.73
N ARG A 435 -8.24 -2.31 21.03
CA ARG A 435 -9.37 -2.35 20.12
C ARG A 435 -9.46 -1.00 19.43
N THR A 436 -9.45 -1.04 18.09
CA THR A 436 -9.74 0.12 17.26
C THR A 436 -11.15 -0.04 16.73
N GLU A 437 -11.95 1.01 16.83
CA GLU A 437 -13.29 1.04 16.26
C GLU A 437 -13.23 1.64 14.87
N ILE A 438 -13.69 0.89 13.88
CA ILE A 438 -13.80 1.32 12.49
C ILE A 438 -15.29 1.45 12.15
N GLN A 439 -15.66 2.55 11.52
CA GLN A 439 -16.99 2.75 10.96
C GLN A 439 -16.99 2.25 9.52
N THR A 440 -17.85 1.30 9.21
CA THR A 440 -17.95 0.71 7.87
C THR A 440 -19.23 1.14 7.19
N LEU A 441 -19.11 1.67 5.99
CA LEU A 441 -20.22 1.86 5.06
C LEU A 441 -20.10 0.79 3.97
N ALA A 442 -21.02 -0.18 3.97
CA ALA A 442 -21.11 -1.18 2.93
C ALA A 442 -22.23 -0.83 1.96
N THR A 443 -21.92 -0.73 0.66
CA THR A 443 -22.89 -0.59 -0.42
C THR A 443 -23.01 -1.93 -1.13
N CYS A 444 -24.17 -2.57 -1.05
CA CYS A 444 -24.37 -3.94 -1.51
C CYS A 444 -25.41 -4.00 -2.63
N SER A 445 -25.26 -4.97 -3.54
CA SER A 445 -26.33 -5.34 -4.50
C SER A 445 -27.64 -5.60 -3.77
N SER A 446 -28.75 -5.10 -4.29
CA SER A 446 -30.08 -5.41 -3.73
C SER A 446 -30.57 -6.82 -4.10
N ALA A 447 -29.99 -7.41 -5.14
CA ALA A 447 -30.24 -8.77 -5.61
C ALA A 447 -28.96 -9.36 -6.23
N PRO A 448 -28.87 -10.70 -6.39
CA PRO A 448 -27.76 -11.30 -7.10
C PRO A 448 -27.76 -10.91 -8.60
N GLU A 449 -26.59 -10.48 -9.08
CA GLU A 449 -26.37 -10.02 -10.47
C GLU A 449 -25.15 -10.73 -11.07
N LYS A 450 -25.15 -10.90 -12.40
CA LYS A 450 -23.97 -11.40 -13.13
C LYS A 450 -22.94 -10.32 -13.37
N GLU A 451 -23.38 -9.08 -13.46
CA GLU A 451 -22.53 -7.93 -13.69
C GLU A 451 -23.07 -6.72 -12.94
N GLN A 452 -22.19 -5.97 -12.32
CA GLN A 452 -22.51 -4.72 -11.65
C GLN A 452 -21.39 -3.71 -11.80
N VAL A 453 -21.76 -2.46 -11.99
CA VAL A 453 -20.88 -1.30 -12.02
C VAL A 453 -21.21 -0.41 -10.84
N PHE A 454 -20.18 -0.05 -10.07
CA PHE A 454 -20.29 1.00 -9.06
C PHE A 454 -19.48 2.22 -9.50
N PHE A 455 -19.96 3.40 -9.13
CA PHE A 455 -19.26 4.66 -9.23
C PHE A 455 -19.17 5.25 -7.83
N GLU A 456 -17.96 5.41 -7.33
CA GLU A 456 -17.68 6.16 -6.11
C GLU A 456 -17.12 7.52 -6.52
N CYS A 457 -17.60 8.60 -5.91
CA CYS A 457 -17.09 9.95 -6.19
C CYS A 457 -16.91 10.71 -4.88
N PHE A 458 -15.69 11.17 -4.64
CA PHE A 458 -15.35 12.01 -3.50
C PHE A 458 -15.22 13.45 -3.96
N THR A 459 -15.95 14.32 -3.28
CA THR A 459 -15.93 15.78 -3.50
C THR A 459 -15.83 16.50 -2.17
N PHE A 460 -15.34 17.73 -2.18
CA PHE A 460 -15.13 18.52 -0.98
C PHE A 460 -15.90 19.83 -1.07
N SER A 461 -16.36 20.36 0.08
CA SER A 461 -17.15 21.58 0.15
C SER A 461 -16.36 22.83 -0.24
N ASP A 462 -15.02 22.82 -0.09
CA ASP A 462 -14.13 23.92 -0.46
C ASP A 462 -13.92 24.07 -1.98
N ASP A 463 -14.17 23.02 -2.75
CA ASP A 463 -14.05 23.00 -4.22
C ASP A 463 -15.21 22.20 -4.84
N PRO A 464 -16.42 22.77 -4.87
CA PRO A 464 -17.63 22.03 -5.17
C PRO A 464 -17.65 21.52 -6.61
N VAL A 465 -17.96 20.24 -6.75
CA VAL A 465 -18.15 19.54 -8.01
C VAL A 465 -19.62 19.13 -8.13
N LYS A 466 -20.23 19.43 -9.28
CA LYS A 466 -21.56 18.92 -9.59
C LYS A 466 -21.45 17.49 -10.08
N VAL A 467 -22.06 16.56 -9.37
CA VAL A 467 -22.05 15.14 -9.70
C VAL A 467 -23.44 14.71 -10.18
N GLN A 468 -23.51 14.02 -11.31
CA GLN A 468 -24.76 13.46 -11.85
C GLN A 468 -24.48 12.06 -12.37
N HIS A 469 -25.37 11.13 -12.09
CA HIS A 469 -25.28 9.75 -12.55
C HIS A 469 -26.46 9.40 -13.46
N LYS A 470 -26.17 8.67 -14.56
CA LYS A 470 -27.20 8.16 -15.46
C LYS A 470 -26.75 6.83 -16.09
N GLY A 471 -27.37 5.73 -15.66
CA GLY A 471 -27.07 4.40 -16.17
C GLY A 471 -25.61 4.00 -15.93
N ARG A 472 -24.82 3.85 -16.97
CA ARG A 472 -23.40 3.51 -16.91
C ARG A 472 -22.48 4.72 -17.15
N SER A 473 -22.95 5.92 -16.85
CA SER A 473 -22.16 7.16 -16.98
C SER A 473 -22.27 8.03 -15.73
N LEU A 474 -21.13 8.58 -15.32
CA LEU A 474 -21.01 9.61 -14.29
C LEU A 474 -20.55 10.92 -14.94
N PHE A 475 -21.22 12.01 -14.61
CA PHE A 475 -20.93 13.35 -15.13
C PHE A 475 -20.46 14.24 -13.99
N LEU A 476 -19.36 14.95 -14.23
CA LEU A 476 -18.76 15.88 -13.27
C LEU A 476 -18.66 17.25 -13.90
N GLY A 477 -19.09 18.29 -13.19
CA GLY A 477 -18.93 19.69 -13.58
C GLY A 477 -18.13 20.46 -12.55
N CYS A 478 -16.93 20.94 -12.91
CA CYS A 478 -16.03 21.67 -12.02
C CYS A 478 -15.16 22.67 -12.76
N GLY A 479 -14.97 23.87 -12.22
CA GLY A 479 -13.98 24.84 -12.68
C GLY A 479 -14.07 25.20 -14.18
N GLY A 480 -15.28 25.21 -14.77
CA GLY A 480 -15.51 25.48 -16.20
C GLY A 480 -15.18 24.30 -17.13
N CYS A 481 -14.86 23.13 -16.58
CA CYS A 481 -14.69 21.86 -17.29
C CYS A 481 -15.82 20.90 -16.95
N SER A 482 -16.10 19.97 -17.86
CA SER A 482 -16.97 18.83 -17.57
C SER A 482 -16.26 17.54 -17.95
N TYR A 483 -16.54 16.49 -17.16
CA TYR A 483 -16.04 15.15 -17.39
C TYR A 483 -17.21 14.19 -17.50
N GLU A 484 -17.14 13.26 -18.44
CA GLU A 484 -18.00 12.11 -18.49
C GLU A 484 -17.12 10.86 -18.32
N VAL A 485 -17.44 10.06 -17.33
CA VAL A 485 -16.84 8.74 -17.13
C VAL A 485 -17.91 7.72 -17.53
N LYS A 486 -17.69 7.03 -18.63
CA LYS A 486 -18.64 6.09 -19.22
C LYS A 486 -18.09 4.68 -19.23
N VAL A 487 -18.86 3.74 -18.72
CA VAL A 487 -18.55 2.31 -18.76
C VAL A 487 -19.28 1.67 -19.93
N GLY A 488 -18.54 1.01 -20.79
CA GLY A 488 -19.09 0.23 -21.91
C GLY A 488 -19.65 -1.11 -21.45
N TYR A 489 -19.90 -1.99 -22.42
CA TYR A 489 -20.18 -3.39 -22.16
C TYR A 489 -18.91 -4.20 -22.44
N CYS A 490 -18.82 -5.38 -21.82
CA CYS A 490 -17.68 -6.26 -22.01
C CYS A 490 -17.46 -6.55 -23.50
N ASP A 491 -16.24 -6.34 -23.95
CA ASP A 491 -15.80 -6.79 -25.25
C ASP A 491 -15.45 -8.28 -25.19
N SER A 492 -16.20 -9.08 -25.94
CA SER A 492 -16.03 -10.54 -25.96
C SER A 492 -14.65 -10.99 -26.48
N ALA A 493 -13.96 -10.16 -27.25
CA ALA A 493 -12.64 -10.50 -27.80
C ALA A 493 -11.53 -10.30 -26.76
N SER A 494 -11.59 -9.21 -25.99
CA SER A 494 -10.59 -8.89 -24.95
C SER A 494 -10.99 -9.39 -23.56
N ASN A 495 -12.24 -9.78 -23.37
CA ASN A 495 -12.86 -10.12 -22.08
C ASN A 495 -12.73 -9.00 -21.03
N THR A 496 -12.64 -7.76 -21.46
CA THR A 496 -12.54 -6.57 -20.61
C THR A 496 -13.67 -5.59 -20.88
N THR A 497 -14.08 -4.87 -19.85
CA THR A 497 -15.09 -3.82 -19.96
C THR A 497 -14.39 -2.47 -20.11
N PRO A 498 -14.59 -1.75 -21.23
CA PRO A 498 -13.90 -0.49 -21.45
C PRO A 498 -14.49 0.62 -20.59
N ILE A 499 -13.62 1.48 -20.06
CA ILE A 499 -13.98 2.73 -19.42
C ILE A 499 -13.47 3.87 -20.30
N GLN A 500 -14.37 4.78 -20.70
CA GLN A 500 -14.04 5.98 -21.44
C GLN A 500 -14.17 7.20 -20.54
N VAL A 501 -13.17 8.06 -20.60
CA VAL A 501 -13.18 9.35 -19.89
C VAL A 501 -13.14 10.45 -20.95
N VAL A 502 -14.16 11.27 -20.97
CA VAL A 502 -14.25 12.43 -21.87
C VAL A 502 -14.13 13.69 -21.04
N CYS A 503 -13.09 14.45 -21.27
CA CYS A 503 -12.92 15.78 -20.69
C CYS A 503 -13.31 16.84 -21.73
N GLN A 504 -14.22 17.72 -21.38
CA GLN A 504 -14.62 18.83 -22.21
C GLN A 504 -14.30 20.15 -21.52
N SER A 505 -13.30 20.82 -22.05
CA SER A 505 -12.92 22.19 -21.70
C SER A 505 -13.04 23.07 -22.94
N LYS A 506 -12.03 23.86 -23.27
CA LYS A 506 -11.93 24.55 -24.57
C LYS A 506 -11.74 23.59 -25.74
N THR A 507 -11.16 22.43 -25.47
CA THR A 507 -10.98 21.31 -26.41
C THR A 507 -11.54 20.03 -25.78
N LYS A 508 -12.04 19.12 -26.61
CA LYS A 508 -12.49 17.80 -26.17
C LYS A 508 -11.31 16.85 -26.18
N GLN A 509 -11.11 16.13 -25.10
CA GLN A 509 -10.10 15.07 -24.96
C GLN A 509 -10.77 13.78 -24.50
N GLU A 510 -10.34 12.65 -25.04
CA GLU A 510 -10.87 11.33 -24.74
C GLU A 510 -9.76 10.39 -24.33
N TYR A 511 -10.02 9.59 -23.28
CA TYR A 511 -9.09 8.62 -22.73
C TYR A 511 -9.80 7.28 -22.55
N SER A 512 -9.03 6.18 -22.58
CA SER A 512 -9.53 4.83 -22.35
C SER A 512 -8.74 4.12 -21.27
N LEU A 513 -9.46 3.44 -20.40
CA LEU A 513 -8.98 2.58 -19.31
C LEU A 513 -9.42 1.13 -19.55
#